data_d050cd6831a4573346892c7c52322f7a
#
_entry.id   d050cd6831a4573346892c7c52322f7a
#
_cell.length_a   1.000
_cell.length_b   1.000
_cell.length_c   1.000
_cell.angle_alpha   90.00
_cell.angle_beta   90.00
_cell.angle_gamma   90.00
#
_symmetry.space_group_name_H-M   'P 1'
#
loop_
_entity.id
_entity.type
_entity.pdbx_description
1 polymer ?
#
loop_
_entity_poly.entity_id
_entity_poly.type
_entity_poly.pdbx_seq_one_letter_code
_entity_poly.pdbx_strand_id
1 'polypeptide(L)'
;MQFLPIKSYSNIVEGNALKLNWEEIVPKEKLSYIIGNPPFVGHSIQNEQQKKEIRSIYVDENGKEYNLAGKIDYVAGWYFKAASLISNTNIKVAFVSTNSICQGEQVVGVWQPLYKRFGVNIDFAYQTFKWGSEAKDKAAVHCVIVGFSTNHNNEKKQLFSSTDKLDLVDNINPYLLSGKTIFVESVKTPICPVSPMYFGSKPTDGGYFFLTPEEKQVIVRKEPQSEKYIRKVLGAQEYINNVERYCLWLVGITPSELKSSPMIYERVKKVREFRLASKAESTRKFADRPTEFKQNAQPNKPYLIVPRVSSENRRYVPIGYIDPEVIATDATQIIPNATLYEFGVITSNVHMAWMRTVAGRLKSDYRYSSTIVYNTFPWPKITEEQKEYISKTAQGILDARALESESSLADLYNDVIMPVELRKAHQANDIAVMKAYGMIKKVNGKDKLMSETETISKLFEMYEELTSKK
;
A
#
# COMPACT_ATOMS: atom_id res chain seq x y z
N MET A 1 55.90 24.26 4.82
CA MET A 1 54.48 23.87 4.71
C MET A 1 53.64 25.04 5.19
N GLN A 2 52.95 25.74 4.30
CA GLN A 2 51.98 26.76 4.70
C GLN A 2 50.70 26.02 5.07
N PHE A 3 50.33 26.01 6.34
CA PHE A 3 49.03 25.55 6.77
C PHE A 3 47.98 26.53 6.24
N LEU A 4 47.05 26.03 5.46
CA LEU A 4 45.83 26.77 5.11
C LEU A 4 45.16 27.22 6.42
N PRO A 5 44.88 28.53 6.62
CA PRO A 5 44.20 28.97 7.83
C PRO A 5 42.77 28.39 7.78
N ILE A 6 42.49 27.44 8.65
CA ILE A 6 41.12 26.94 8.88
C ILE A 6 40.36 28.10 9.54
N LYS A 7 39.72 28.92 8.75
CA LYS A 7 38.70 29.86 9.27
C LYS A 7 37.49 29.03 9.66
N SER A 8 37.27 28.85 10.94
CA SER A 8 36.03 28.24 11.46
C SER A 8 34.89 29.20 11.29
N TYR A 9 34.17 29.12 10.18
CA TYR A 9 32.83 29.71 10.03
C TYR A 9 31.81 28.71 10.53
N SER A 10 31.68 28.56 11.83
CA SER A 10 30.66 27.65 12.39
C SER A 10 29.41 28.43 12.82
N ASN A 11 28.48 28.62 11.91
CA ASN A 11 27.11 29.03 12.25
C ASN A 11 26.29 27.80 12.67
N ILE A 12 26.74 27.12 13.73
CA ILE A 12 26.02 25.98 14.30
C ILE A 12 25.11 26.51 15.38
N VAL A 13 23.80 26.26 15.23
CA VAL A 13 22.80 26.63 16.21
C VAL A 13 22.13 25.37 16.75
N GLU A 14 22.18 25.18 18.06
CA GLU A 14 21.48 24.08 18.75
C GLU A 14 19.99 24.40 18.85
N GLY A 15 19.14 23.46 18.47
CA GLY A 15 17.69 23.59 18.62
C GLY A 15 16.89 22.66 17.69
N ASN A 16 15.58 22.72 17.85
CA ASN A 16 14.67 22.01 16.95
C ASN A 16 14.58 22.75 15.61
N ALA A 17 15.16 22.16 14.55
CA ALA A 17 15.21 22.77 13.22
C ALA A 17 13.80 23.13 12.66
N LEU A 18 12.73 22.42 13.05
CA LEU A 18 11.36 22.77 12.65
C LEU A 18 10.84 24.03 13.32
N LYS A 19 11.37 24.41 14.50
CA LYS A 19 10.95 25.60 15.27
C LYS A 19 11.87 26.81 15.01
N LEU A 20 13.16 26.58 14.77
CA LEU A 20 14.12 27.64 14.52
C LEU A 20 13.75 28.43 13.25
N ASN A 21 13.92 29.74 13.28
CA ASN A 21 13.85 30.55 12.07
C ASN A 21 15.18 30.42 11.29
N TRP A 22 15.15 29.76 10.13
CA TRP A 22 16.35 29.51 9.35
C TRP A 22 16.97 30.81 8.76
N GLU A 23 16.15 31.85 8.50
CA GLU A 23 16.64 33.13 7.99
C GLU A 23 17.45 33.93 9.02
N GLU A 24 17.23 33.70 10.32
CA GLU A 24 18.04 34.28 11.39
C GLU A 24 19.43 33.64 11.48
N ILE A 25 19.56 32.38 11.03
CA ILE A 25 20.83 31.65 11.01
C ILE A 25 21.64 32.05 9.77
N VAL A 26 20.99 32.00 8.60
CA VAL A 26 21.58 32.41 7.32
C VAL A 26 20.51 33.15 6.52
N PRO A 27 20.71 34.45 6.23
CA PRO A 27 19.81 35.20 5.36
C PRO A 27 19.68 34.55 3.99
N LYS A 28 18.48 34.46 3.45
CA LYS A 28 18.24 33.73 2.20
C LYS A 28 18.98 34.26 0.99
N GLU A 29 19.36 35.54 0.99
CA GLU A 29 20.19 36.15 -0.06
C GLU A 29 21.60 35.61 -0.11
N LYS A 30 22.07 35.00 0.99
CA LYS A 30 23.38 34.34 1.11
C LYS A 30 23.32 32.83 0.96
N LEU A 31 22.09 32.27 0.79
CA LEU A 31 21.85 30.85 0.74
C LEU A 31 21.73 30.36 -0.70
N SER A 32 22.52 29.35 -1.07
CA SER A 32 22.48 28.71 -2.39
C SER A 32 21.84 27.33 -2.33
N TYR A 33 22.10 26.60 -1.25
CA TYR A 33 21.66 25.20 -1.08
C TYR A 33 21.19 24.93 0.33
N ILE A 34 20.15 24.10 0.44
CA ILE A 34 19.71 23.46 1.70
C ILE A 34 19.87 21.96 1.52
N ILE A 35 20.73 21.34 2.30
CA ILE A 35 20.95 19.92 2.26
C ILE A 35 20.81 19.31 3.67
N GLY A 36 20.28 18.10 3.77
CA GLY A 36 20.13 17.48 5.07
C GLY A 36 19.68 16.03 5.04
N ASN A 37 19.76 15.42 6.21
CA ASN A 37 19.22 14.10 6.52
C ASN A 37 18.30 14.24 7.73
N PRO A 38 17.04 14.66 7.54
CA PRO A 38 16.08 14.85 8.62
C PRO A 38 15.71 13.55 9.32
N PRO A 39 15.18 13.58 10.56
CA PRO A 39 14.84 12.37 11.31
C PRO A 39 13.76 11.52 10.64
N PHE A 40 13.99 10.20 10.56
CA PHE A 40 13.07 9.22 9.97
C PHE A 40 12.10 8.69 11.02
N VAL A 41 10.98 9.38 11.22
CA VAL A 41 9.93 8.96 12.15
C VAL A 41 8.61 8.81 11.39
N GLY A 42 8.16 7.58 11.18
CA GLY A 42 6.89 7.28 10.51
C GLY A 42 5.69 7.82 11.31
N HIS A 43 4.64 8.25 10.64
CA HIS A 43 3.47 8.89 11.26
C HIS A 43 2.84 8.09 12.41
N SER A 44 2.86 6.76 12.34
CA SER A 44 2.25 5.87 13.35
C SER A 44 3.04 5.80 14.66
N ILE A 45 4.32 6.16 14.65
CA ILE A 45 5.22 6.10 15.81
C ILE A 45 5.63 7.47 16.33
N GLN A 46 5.14 8.56 15.71
CA GLN A 46 5.34 9.92 16.20
C GLN A 46 4.73 10.07 17.61
N ASN A 47 5.47 10.71 18.50
CA ASN A 47 4.93 11.15 19.78
C ASN A 47 3.99 12.37 19.62
N GLU A 48 3.29 12.75 20.69
CA GLU A 48 2.29 13.83 20.64
C GLU A 48 2.91 15.20 20.29
N GLN A 49 4.16 15.45 20.69
CA GLN A 49 4.86 16.68 20.35
C GLN A 49 5.19 16.73 18.86
N GLN A 50 5.72 15.65 18.28
CA GLN A 50 6.03 15.56 16.85
C GLN A 50 4.77 15.70 15.99
N LYS A 51 3.66 15.09 16.39
CA LYS A 51 2.36 15.27 15.72
C LYS A 51 1.89 16.72 15.74
N LYS A 52 2.02 17.41 16.88
CA LYS A 52 1.67 18.84 16.99
C LYS A 52 2.57 19.70 16.11
N GLU A 53 3.88 19.42 16.06
CA GLU A 53 4.83 20.15 15.23
C GLU A 53 4.50 20.01 13.73
N ILE A 54 4.26 18.78 13.23
CA ILE A 54 3.86 18.57 11.83
C ILE A 54 2.57 19.32 11.49
N ARG A 55 1.55 19.20 12.33
CA ARG A 55 0.26 19.87 12.10
C ARG A 55 0.37 21.39 12.09
N SER A 56 1.24 21.96 12.93
CA SER A 56 1.47 23.42 12.97
C SER A 56 2.24 23.95 11.73
N ILE A 57 3.00 23.09 11.05
CA ILE A 57 3.78 23.44 9.85
C ILE A 57 2.94 23.22 8.59
N TYR A 58 2.23 22.10 8.48
CA TYR A 58 1.42 21.74 7.34
C TYR A 58 0.06 22.44 7.35
N VAL A 59 0.10 23.75 7.12
CA VAL A 59 -1.08 24.61 7.10
C VAL A 59 -1.17 25.35 5.76
N ASP A 60 -2.38 25.71 5.34
CA ASP A 60 -2.63 26.53 4.18
C ASP A 60 -2.32 28.02 4.44
N GLU A 61 -2.58 28.89 3.47
CA GLU A 61 -2.31 30.33 3.56
C GLU A 61 -3.11 31.01 4.68
N ASN A 62 -4.23 30.44 5.11
CA ASN A 62 -5.09 30.91 6.17
C ASN A 62 -4.74 30.30 7.55
N GLY A 63 -3.67 29.48 7.62
CA GLY A 63 -3.27 28.78 8.83
C GLY A 63 -4.12 27.55 9.17
N LYS A 64 -4.96 27.08 8.25
CA LYS A 64 -5.76 25.87 8.42
C LYS A 64 -4.93 24.63 8.08
N GLU A 65 -4.98 23.63 8.96
CA GLU A 65 -4.29 22.35 8.79
C GLU A 65 -4.78 21.61 7.52
N TYR A 66 -3.84 21.08 6.72
CA TYR A 66 -4.18 20.19 5.62
C TYR A 66 -4.73 18.85 6.13
N ASN A 67 -5.72 18.30 5.45
CA ASN A 67 -6.46 17.10 5.88
C ASN A 67 -5.58 15.87 6.21
N LEU A 68 -4.42 15.73 5.55
CA LEU A 68 -3.50 14.61 5.74
C LEU A 68 -2.32 14.95 6.65
N ALA A 69 -2.19 16.17 7.18
CA ALA A 69 -1.05 16.59 8.00
C ALA A 69 -0.81 15.68 9.22
N GLY A 70 -1.87 15.13 9.82
CA GLY A 70 -1.75 14.17 10.92
C GLY A 70 -1.39 12.74 10.52
N LYS A 71 -1.19 12.46 9.22
CA LYS A 71 -0.92 11.12 8.66
C LYS A 71 0.37 11.04 7.84
N ILE A 72 1.16 12.10 7.82
CA ILE A 72 2.43 12.16 7.09
C ILE A 72 3.62 11.90 8.01
N ASP A 73 4.70 11.40 7.46
CA ASP A 73 5.92 11.12 8.19
C ASP A 73 6.61 12.42 8.64
N TYR A 74 7.31 12.35 9.76
CA TYR A 74 7.89 13.55 10.42
C TYR A 74 8.87 14.30 9.53
N VAL A 75 9.63 13.59 8.70
CA VAL A 75 10.56 14.16 7.71
C VAL A 75 9.89 15.18 6.78
N ALA A 76 8.60 15.03 6.50
CA ALA A 76 7.84 15.93 5.64
C ALA A 76 7.88 17.40 6.13
N GLY A 77 7.98 17.63 7.44
CA GLY A 77 8.09 18.98 8.01
C GLY A 77 9.27 19.77 7.46
N TRP A 78 10.42 19.11 7.21
CA TRP A 78 11.59 19.77 6.60
C TRP A 78 11.34 20.15 5.16
N TYR A 79 10.67 19.28 4.39
CA TYR A 79 10.28 19.59 3.00
C TYR A 79 9.39 20.83 2.92
N PHE A 80 8.38 20.89 3.78
CA PHE A 80 7.44 22.01 3.78
C PHE A 80 8.12 23.33 4.21
N LYS A 81 8.93 23.26 5.27
CA LYS A 81 9.66 24.42 5.77
C LYS A 81 10.68 24.93 4.75
N ALA A 82 11.43 24.03 4.13
CA ALA A 82 12.37 24.39 3.06
C ALA A 82 11.64 24.99 1.86
N ALA A 83 10.57 24.36 1.37
CA ALA A 83 9.78 24.89 0.25
C ALA A 83 9.22 26.28 0.51
N SER A 84 8.74 26.53 1.74
CA SER A 84 8.29 27.86 2.17
C SER A 84 9.43 28.90 2.12
N LEU A 85 10.63 28.54 2.60
CA LEU A 85 11.78 29.43 2.62
C LEU A 85 12.28 29.76 1.22
N ILE A 86 12.37 28.77 0.33
CA ILE A 86 12.94 28.93 -1.01
C ILE A 86 11.95 29.51 -2.03
N SER A 87 10.69 29.74 -1.64
CA SER A 87 9.68 30.27 -2.55
C SER A 87 10.14 31.58 -3.19
N ASN A 88 10.04 31.66 -4.52
CA ASN A 88 10.52 32.78 -5.34
C ASN A 88 12.04 33.07 -5.24
N THR A 89 12.85 32.05 -5.03
CA THR A 89 14.32 32.14 -5.00
C THR A 89 14.94 31.12 -5.96
N ASN A 90 16.27 31.23 -6.16
CA ASN A 90 17.06 30.23 -6.90
C ASN A 90 17.71 29.19 -5.99
N ILE A 91 17.36 29.14 -4.71
CA ILE A 91 17.89 28.20 -3.74
C ILE A 91 17.42 26.79 -4.10
N LYS A 92 18.33 25.83 -4.07
CA LYS A 92 18.03 24.42 -4.31
C LYS A 92 18.06 23.63 -3.01
N VAL A 93 17.16 22.66 -2.89
CA VAL A 93 17.04 21.81 -1.70
C VAL A 93 17.33 20.36 -2.06
N ALA A 94 17.97 19.61 -1.19
CA ALA A 94 18.13 18.18 -1.31
C ALA A 94 18.05 17.50 0.06
N PHE A 95 17.13 16.55 0.21
CA PHE A 95 17.00 15.77 1.44
C PHE A 95 17.06 14.27 1.19
N VAL A 96 17.72 13.58 2.13
CA VAL A 96 17.58 12.13 2.29
C VAL A 96 16.32 11.86 3.09
N SER A 97 15.53 10.88 2.70
CA SER A 97 14.28 10.53 3.38
C SER A 97 13.99 9.05 3.28
N THR A 98 13.11 8.55 4.13
CA THR A 98 12.47 7.25 3.89
C THR A 98 11.66 7.30 2.60
N ASN A 99 11.67 6.22 1.83
CA ASN A 99 10.94 6.14 0.55
C ASN A 99 9.41 6.23 0.72
N SER A 100 8.91 6.14 1.93
CA SER A 100 7.48 6.29 2.27
C SER A 100 6.86 7.59 1.78
N ILE A 101 7.60 8.71 1.75
CA ILE A 101 7.10 10.01 1.26
C ILE A 101 6.70 9.99 -0.23
N CYS A 102 7.16 8.99 -0.97
CA CYS A 102 6.87 8.79 -2.39
C CYS A 102 5.91 7.62 -2.64
N GLN A 103 5.14 7.19 -1.62
CA GLN A 103 4.29 6.00 -1.65
C GLN A 103 2.94 6.24 -0.97
N GLY A 104 1.91 5.57 -1.47
CA GLY A 104 0.59 5.58 -0.86
C GLY A 104 0.01 6.99 -0.65
N GLU A 105 -0.72 7.16 0.43
CA GLU A 105 -1.33 8.44 0.81
C GLU A 105 -0.29 9.52 1.16
N GLN A 106 0.97 9.14 1.43
CA GLN A 106 2.04 10.09 1.71
C GLN A 106 2.32 10.98 0.49
N VAL A 107 2.22 10.45 -0.73
CA VAL A 107 2.43 11.26 -1.95
C VAL A 107 1.50 12.47 -1.99
N VAL A 108 0.22 12.26 -1.72
CA VAL A 108 -0.76 13.35 -1.67
C VAL A 108 -0.51 14.24 -0.47
N GLY A 109 -0.32 13.66 0.72
CA GLY A 109 -0.16 14.40 1.96
C GLY A 109 1.08 15.29 1.99
N VAL A 110 2.20 14.79 1.45
CA VAL A 110 3.48 15.52 1.45
C VAL A 110 3.59 16.46 0.26
N TRP A 111 3.42 15.93 -0.96
CA TRP A 111 3.81 16.67 -2.17
C TRP A 111 2.73 17.58 -2.73
N GLN A 112 1.44 17.24 -2.62
CA GLN A 112 0.39 18.07 -3.20
C GLN A 112 0.37 19.50 -2.61
N PRO A 113 0.52 19.70 -1.28
CA PRO A 113 0.69 21.05 -0.72
C PRO A 113 1.94 21.77 -1.23
N LEU A 114 3.07 21.08 -1.38
CA LEU A 114 4.33 21.66 -1.87
C LEU A 114 4.19 22.16 -3.30
N TYR A 115 3.59 21.36 -4.18
CA TYR A 115 3.34 21.74 -5.57
C TYR A 115 2.33 22.86 -5.70
N LYS A 116 1.18 22.76 -5.00
CA LYS A 116 0.09 23.75 -5.14
C LYS A 116 0.41 25.09 -4.52
N ARG A 117 1.09 25.10 -3.36
CA ARG A 117 1.34 26.34 -2.61
C ARG A 117 2.64 27.03 -3.01
N PHE A 118 3.71 26.28 -3.22
CA PHE A 118 5.05 26.84 -3.43
C PHE A 118 5.60 26.64 -4.84
N GLY A 119 4.86 25.94 -5.72
CA GLY A 119 5.32 25.65 -7.07
C GLY A 119 6.58 24.78 -7.10
N VAL A 120 6.70 23.85 -6.16
CA VAL A 120 7.85 22.91 -6.11
C VAL A 120 7.91 22.07 -7.37
N ASN A 121 9.12 21.85 -7.89
CA ASN A 121 9.43 20.83 -8.88
C ASN A 121 10.64 20.02 -8.43
N ILE A 122 10.66 18.73 -8.80
CA ILE A 122 11.77 17.82 -8.48
C ILE A 122 12.82 17.95 -9.58
N ASP A 123 14.03 18.39 -9.20
CA ASP A 123 15.14 18.60 -10.14
C ASP A 123 15.98 17.37 -10.34
N PHE A 124 16.18 16.58 -9.26
CA PHE A 124 16.79 15.27 -9.34
C PHE A 124 16.24 14.34 -8.27
N ALA A 125 16.33 13.04 -8.51
CA ALA A 125 15.98 12.05 -7.50
C ALA A 125 16.82 10.79 -7.63
N TYR A 126 17.19 10.21 -6.48
CA TYR A 126 17.60 8.83 -6.37
C TYR A 126 16.40 7.99 -5.95
N GLN A 127 16.00 7.05 -6.80
CA GLN A 127 14.94 6.10 -6.50
C GLN A 127 15.32 5.22 -5.29
N THR A 128 14.37 4.46 -4.78
CA THR A 128 14.55 3.66 -3.55
C THR A 128 15.84 2.85 -3.56
N PHE A 129 16.68 3.06 -2.56
CA PHE A 129 17.87 2.27 -2.29
C PHE A 129 17.93 1.84 -0.82
N LYS A 130 18.68 0.79 -0.53
CA LYS A 130 18.88 0.32 0.84
C LYS A 130 20.01 1.14 1.50
N TRP A 131 19.67 1.86 2.58
CA TRP A 131 20.67 2.52 3.40
C TRP A 131 21.33 1.48 4.29
N GLY A 132 22.56 1.09 3.96
CA GLY A 132 23.38 0.19 4.78
C GLY A 132 24.06 0.98 5.91
N SER A 133 23.84 0.60 7.16
CA SER A 133 24.70 1.02 8.26
C SER A 133 25.69 -0.11 8.53
N GLU A 134 26.97 0.21 8.78
CA GLU A 134 28.00 -0.76 9.14
C GLU A 134 27.76 -1.43 10.51
N ALA A 135 26.73 -1.01 11.25
CA ALA A 135 26.36 -1.59 12.53
C ALA A 135 25.67 -2.95 12.35
N LYS A 136 26.21 -4.01 12.98
CA LYS A 136 25.59 -5.32 13.10
C LYS A 136 24.16 -5.18 13.63
N ASP A 137 23.18 -5.88 13.00
CA ASP A 137 21.79 -6.04 13.43
C ASP A 137 20.83 -4.85 13.26
N LYS A 138 21.09 -3.87 12.39
CA LYS A 138 20.08 -2.86 12.06
C LYS A 138 19.30 -3.22 10.80
N ALA A 139 17.97 -3.17 10.90
CA ALA A 139 17.07 -3.29 9.75
C ALA A 139 17.46 -2.26 8.69
N ALA A 140 17.74 -2.70 7.46
CA ALA A 140 18.02 -1.81 6.34
C ALA A 140 16.81 -0.88 6.11
N VAL A 141 17.06 0.43 6.12
CA VAL A 141 16.04 1.43 5.82
C VAL A 141 16.04 1.71 4.32
N HIS A 142 14.87 1.68 3.71
CA HIS A 142 14.71 2.06 2.31
C HIS A 142 14.61 3.58 2.20
N CYS A 143 15.59 4.19 1.56
CA CYS A 143 15.72 5.63 1.43
C CYS A 143 15.54 6.10 -0.02
N VAL A 144 15.26 7.38 -0.16
CA VAL A 144 15.31 8.14 -1.41
C VAL A 144 16.12 9.42 -1.16
N ILE A 145 16.69 10.00 -2.21
CA ILE A 145 17.21 11.35 -2.17
C ILE A 145 16.39 12.17 -3.15
N VAL A 146 15.85 13.30 -2.70
CA VAL A 146 15.04 14.16 -3.55
C VAL A 146 15.60 15.58 -3.50
N GLY A 147 16.01 16.05 -4.67
CA GLY A 147 16.41 17.44 -4.87
C GLY A 147 15.27 18.20 -5.56
N PHE A 148 14.93 19.38 -5.04
CA PHE A 148 13.82 20.18 -5.56
C PHE A 148 14.11 21.68 -5.47
N SER A 149 13.38 22.44 -6.27
CA SER A 149 13.39 23.92 -6.27
C SER A 149 11.99 24.46 -6.56
N THR A 150 11.83 25.78 -6.50
CA THR A 150 10.62 26.48 -6.92
C THR A 150 10.83 27.26 -8.23
N ASN A 151 12.00 27.12 -8.84
CA ASN A 151 12.32 27.72 -10.12
C ASN A 151 12.02 26.73 -11.26
N HIS A 152 11.05 27.05 -12.09
CA HIS A 152 10.71 26.26 -13.27
C HIS A 152 11.65 26.60 -14.42
N ASN A 153 12.62 25.74 -14.65
CA ASN A 153 13.49 25.81 -15.83
C ASN A 153 13.18 24.64 -16.77
N ASN A 154 13.53 24.81 -18.05
CA ASN A 154 13.36 23.78 -19.09
C ASN A 154 14.54 22.77 -19.13
N GLU A 155 15.36 22.74 -18.09
CA GLU A 155 16.48 21.79 -18.00
C GLU A 155 15.97 20.37 -17.75
N LYS A 156 16.66 19.39 -18.34
CA LYS A 156 16.38 17.99 -18.09
C LYS A 156 16.64 17.67 -16.62
N LYS A 157 15.73 16.91 -16.04
CA LYS A 157 15.82 16.44 -14.66
C LYS A 157 16.61 15.13 -14.60
N GLN A 158 17.30 14.91 -13.49
CA GLN A 158 18.19 13.76 -13.31
C GLN A 158 17.53 12.70 -12.45
N LEU A 159 17.16 11.57 -13.03
CA LEU A 159 16.56 10.44 -12.32
C LEU A 159 17.56 9.29 -12.23
N PHE A 160 18.02 8.99 -11.02
CA PHE A 160 18.94 7.88 -10.74
C PHE A 160 18.13 6.66 -10.27
N SER A 161 18.35 5.53 -10.94
CA SER A 161 17.78 4.24 -10.51
C SER A 161 18.49 3.69 -9.28
N SER A 162 17.93 2.61 -8.70
CA SER A 162 18.57 1.87 -7.59
C SER A 162 19.92 1.23 -7.95
N THR A 163 20.26 1.19 -9.24
CA THR A 163 21.55 0.69 -9.78
C THR A 163 22.44 1.83 -10.29
N ASP A 164 22.22 3.04 -9.81
CA ASP A 164 22.95 4.27 -10.17
C ASP A 164 22.89 4.65 -11.67
N LYS A 165 22.00 4.04 -12.44
CA LYS A 165 21.78 4.43 -13.82
C LYS A 165 21.11 5.79 -13.86
N LEU A 166 21.68 6.75 -14.58
CA LEU A 166 21.12 8.08 -14.82
C LEU A 166 20.24 8.08 -16.07
N ASP A 167 19.01 8.52 -15.90
CA ASP A 167 18.10 8.86 -16.99
C ASP A 167 17.81 10.37 -16.94
N LEU A 168 18.02 11.07 -18.08
CA LEU A 168 17.66 12.48 -18.24
C LEU A 168 16.22 12.57 -18.74
N VAL A 169 15.34 13.16 -17.92
CA VAL A 169 13.91 13.22 -18.15
C VAL A 169 13.38 14.64 -18.14
N ASP A 170 12.21 14.88 -18.74
CA ASP A 170 11.60 16.22 -18.77
C ASP A 170 10.98 16.60 -17.42
N ASN A 171 10.42 15.62 -16.71
CA ASN A 171 9.80 15.83 -15.40
C ASN A 171 9.93 14.58 -14.53
N ILE A 172 10.14 14.77 -13.24
CA ILE A 172 10.10 13.73 -12.21
C ILE A 172 8.85 13.97 -11.36
N ASN A 173 7.94 13.02 -11.33
CA ASN A 173 6.74 13.11 -10.51
C ASN A 173 6.99 12.68 -9.05
N PRO A 174 6.06 12.93 -8.12
CA PRO A 174 6.23 12.58 -6.71
C PRO A 174 6.34 11.08 -6.39
N TYR A 175 6.08 10.19 -7.35
CA TYR A 175 6.36 8.75 -7.24
C TYR A 175 7.81 8.42 -7.66
N LEU A 176 8.62 9.44 -7.95
CA LEU A 176 9.98 9.35 -8.50
C LEU A 176 10.04 8.56 -9.81
N LEU A 177 9.09 8.81 -10.67
CA LEU A 177 9.01 8.28 -12.03
C LEU A 177 9.08 9.43 -13.05
N SER A 178 9.59 9.12 -14.23
CA SER A 178 9.51 10.02 -15.37
C SER A 178 8.08 10.14 -15.85
N GLY A 179 7.60 11.36 -16.09
CA GLY A 179 6.28 11.62 -16.63
C GLY A 179 5.52 12.74 -15.91
N LYS A 180 4.25 12.89 -16.26
CA LYS A 180 3.39 13.95 -15.73
C LYS A 180 3.24 13.87 -14.20
N THR A 181 3.16 15.01 -13.54
CA THR A 181 2.86 15.10 -12.11
C THR A 181 1.38 14.82 -11.88
N ILE A 182 1.09 13.71 -11.22
CA ILE A 182 -0.26 13.26 -10.89
C ILE A 182 -0.30 12.86 -9.41
N PHE A 183 -1.43 13.15 -8.77
CA PHE A 183 -1.71 12.78 -7.38
C PHE A 183 -2.89 11.81 -7.33
N VAL A 184 -2.63 10.56 -6.98
CA VAL A 184 -3.69 9.55 -6.83
C VAL A 184 -4.26 9.66 -5.42
N GLU A 185 -5.46 10.21 -5.31
CA GLU A 185 -6.15 10.41 -4.04
C GLU A 185 -6.96 9.17 -3.66
N SER A 186 -6.91 8.77 -2.38
CA SER A 186 -7.73 7.68 -1.86
C SER A 186 -9.22 7.97 -1.99
N VAL A 187 -9.97 7.02 -2.54
CA VAL A 187 -11.44 7.12 -2.69
C VAL A 187 -12.14 5.91 -2.07
N LYS A 188 -13.34 6.13 -1.53
CA LYS A 188 -14.11 5.09 -0.83
C LYS A 188 -14.81 4.10 -1.78
N THR A 189 -15.07 4.53 -3.00
CA THR A 189 -15.76 3.73 -4.04
C THR A 189 -14.91 3.68 -5.30
N PRO A 190 -14.94 2.59 -6.08
CA PRO A 190 -14.22 2.52 -7.35
C PRO A 190 -14.57 3.66 -8.29
N ILE A 191 -13.59 4.19 -9.02
CA ILE A 191 -13.79 5.21 -10.05
C ILE A 191 -14.41 4.64 -11.32
N CYS A 192 -14.34 3.31 -11.51
CA CYS A 192 -14.92 2.55 -12.60
C CYS A 192 -16.06 1.65 -12.09
N PRO A 193 -17.02 1.24 -12.95
CA PRO A 193 -18.14 0.38 -12.58
C PRO A 193 -17.72 -1.09 -12.46
N VAL A 194 -17.13 -1.44 -11.33
CA VAL A 194 -16.63 -2.79 -11.00
C VAL A 194 -17.14 -3.23 -9.63
N SER A 195 -17.05 -4.53 -9.34
CA SER A 195 -17.45 -5.08 -8.05
C SER A 195 -16.71 -4.39 -6.89
N PRO A 196 -17.38 -4.03 -5.78
CA PRO A 196 -16.74 -3.35 -4.67
C PRO A 196 -15.77 -4.28 -3.94
N MET A 197 -14.65 -3.72 -3.48
CA MET A 197 -13.70 -4.42 -2.62
C MET A 197 -13.77 -3.86 -1.21
N TYR A 198 -13.82 -4.73 -0.20
CA TYR A 198 -13.84 -4.34 1.20
C TYR A 198 -13.06 -5.34 2.08
N PHE A 199 -12.86 -4.99 3.35
CA PHE A 199 -12.17 -5.87 4.28
C PHE A 199 -12.98 -7.12 4.58
N GLY A 200 -12.30 -8.24 4.78
CA GLY A 200 -12.89 -9.43 5.37
C GLY A 200 -13.42 -9.19 6.78
N SER A 201 -13.99 -10.21 7.38
CA SER A 201 -14.67 -10.15 8.67
C SER A 201 -13.71 -9.86 9.81
N LYS A 202 -14.11 -8.99 10.74
CA LYS A 202 -13.30 -8.60 11.89
C LYS A 202 -13.94 -9.06 13.20
N PRO A 203 -13.30 -9.96 13.96
CA PRO A 203 -13.88 -10.51 15.18
C PRO A 203 -13.89 -9.51 16.34
N THR A 204 -12.80 -8.80 16.60
CA THR A 204 -12.59 -7.94 17.79
C THR A 204 -12.92 -8.72 19.06
N ASP A 205 -12.17 -9.78 19.30
CA ASP A 205 -12.50 -10.85 20.25
C ASP A 205 -11.36 -11.20 21.22
N GLY A 206 -10.19 -10.55 21.11
CA GLY A 206 -8.99 -10.89 21.86
C GLY A 206 -8.36 -12.22 21.43
N GLY A 207 -8.74 -12.78 20.28
CA GLY A 207 -8.26 -14.06 19.75
C GLY A 207 -9.06 -15.26 20.21
N TYR A 208 -10.11 -15.08 21.01
CA TYR A 208 -10.86 -16.19 21.60
C TYR A 208 -11.77 -16.93 20.62
N PHE A 209 -12.09 -16.36 19.47
CA PHE A 209 -12.80 -17.07 18.41
C PHE A 209 -11.90 -17.96 17.54
N PHE A 210 -10.61 -17.72 17.52
CA PHE A 210 -9.70 -18.50 16.69
C PHE A 210 -9.30 -19.81 17.37
N LEU A 211 -9.10 -20.84 16.55
CA LEU A 211 -8.74 -22.20 16.98
C LEU A 211 -7.58 -22.72 16.15
N THR A 212 -6.63 -23.38 16.79
CA THR A 212 -5.67 -24.24 16.11
C THR A 212 -6.34 -25.54 15.66
N PRO A 213 -5.72 -26.36 14.75
CA PRO A 213 -6.22 -27.67 14.41
C PRO A 213 -6.42 -28.57 15.65
N GLU A 214 -5.52 -28.51 16.62
CA GLU A 214 -5.57 -29.30 17.86
C GLU A 214 -6.74 -28.85 18.75
N GLU A 215 -6.93 -27.56 18.92
CA GLU A 215 -8.06 -27.01 19.68
C GLU A 215 -9.40 -27.39 19.06
N LYS A 216 -9.51 -27.33 17.72
CA LYS A 216 -10.68 -27.82 17.00
C LYS A 216 -10.95 -29.30 17.31
N GLN A 217 -9.94 -30.17 17.20
CA GLN A 217 -10.09 -31.60 17.48
C GLN A 217 -10.55 -31.87 18.92
N VAL A 218 -10.01 -31.13 19.89
CA VAL A 218 -10.42 -31.25 21.30
C VAL A 218 -11.89 -30.86 21.48
N ILE A 219 -12.33 -29.76 20.89
CA ILE A 219 -13.72 -29.31 20.97
C ILE A 219 -14.65 -30.33 20.32
N VAL A 220 -14.38 -30.74 19.09
CA VAL A 220 -15.23 -31.71 18.36
C VAL A 220 -15.32 -33.03 19.08
N ARG A 221 -14.23 -33.52 19.71
CA ARG A 221 -14.24 -34.77 20.47
C ARG A 221 -15.11 -34.67 21.72
N LYS A 222 -15.06 -33.53 22.45
CA LYS A 222 -15.79 -33.33 23.71
C LYS A 222 -17.22 -32.87 23.50
N GLU A 223 -17.46 -32.08 22.45
CA GLU A 223 -18.71 -31.43 22.12
C GLU A 223 -19.01 -31.59 20.62
N PRO A 224 -19.33 -32.80 20.11
CA PRO A 224 -19.50 -33.04 18.68
C PRO A 224 -20.55 -32.14 18.02
N GLN A 225 -21.60 -31.75 18.77
CA GLN A 225 -22.64 -30.83 18.30
C GLN A 225 -22.09 -29.42 17.92
N SER A 226 -20.90 -29.11 18.39
CA SER A 226 -20.25 -27.80 18.16
C SER A 226 -19.56 -27.70 16.80
N GLU A 227 -19.31 -28.83 16.11
CA GLU A 227 -18.57 -28.86 14.84
C GLU A 227 -19.21 -27.96 13.77
N LYS A 228 -20.55 -27.88 13.69
CA LYS A 228 -21.27 -27.01 12.77
C LYS A 228 -20.99 -25.53 12.91
N TYR A 229 -20.42 -25.10 14.05
CA TYR A 229 -20.00 -23.74 14.34
C TYR A 229 -18.52 -23.47 14.11
N ILE A 230 -17.75 -24.48 13.69
CA ILE A 230 -16.33 -24.34 13.42
C ILE A 230 -16.10 -24.27 11.92
N ARG A 231 -15.51 -23.16 11.45
CA ARG A 231 -15.20 -22.93 10.04
C ARG A 231 -13.73 -22.70 9.83
N LYS A 232 -13.22 -23.06 8.65
CA LYS A 232 -11.87 -22.66 8.23
C LYS A 232 -11.81 -21.15 8.13
N VAL A 233 -10.70 -20.53 8.57
CA VAL A 233 -10.51 -19.08 8.51
C VAL A 233 -9.20 -18.79 7.81
N LEU A 234 -9.21 -17.73 6.98
CA LEU A 234 -8.06 -17.25 6.22
C LEU A 234 -7.78 -15.78 6.50
N GLY A 235 -6.60 -15.51 7.04
CA GLY A 235 -5.93 -14.23 6.90
C GLY A 235 -4.91 -14.30 5.76
N ALA A 236 -4.08 -13.27 5.61
CA ALA A 236 -3.05 -13.27 4.57
C ALA A 236 -2.01 -14.38 4.76
N GLN A 237 -1.62 -14.67 6.00
CA GLN A 237 -0.66 -15.72 6.35
C GLN A 237 -1.21 -17.11 6.01
N GLU A 238 -2.42 -17.40 6.49
CA GLU A 238 -3.06 -18.68 6.28
C GLU A 238 -3.28 -18.96 4.79
N TYR A 239 -3.71 -17.93 4.04
CA TYR A 239 -3.96 -18.04 2.60
C TYR A 239 -2.69 -18.23 1.78
N ILE A 240 -1.65 -17.47 2.06
CA ILE A 240 -0.40 -17.50 1.27
C ILE A 240 0.44 -18.74 1.58
N ASN A 241 0.51 -19.15 2.86
CA ASN A 241 1.39 -20.22 3.31
C ASN A 241 0.67 -21.55 3.54
N ASN A 242 -0.60 -21.66 3.15
CA ASN A 242 -1.45 -22.84 3.33
C ASN A 242 -1.48 -23.34 4.79
N VAL A 243 -1.54 -22.39 5.76
CA VAL A 243 -1.60 -22.71 7.18
C VAL A 243 -3.04 -22.97 7.59
N GLU A 244 -3.29 -24.11 8.23
CA GLU A 244 -4.61 -24.42 8.75
C GLU A 244 -4.93 -23.61 10.01
N ARG A 245 -6.09 -22.95 9.99
CA ARG A 245 -6.65 -22.24 11.12
C ARG A 245 -8.16 -22.26 11.04
N TYR A 246 -8.81 -22.24 12.20
CA TYR A 246 -10.25 -22.30 12.31
C TYR A 246 -10.77 -21.16 13.17
N CYS A 247 -12.09 -20.90 13.09
CA CYS A 247 -12.77 -19.98 13.97
C CYS A 247 -14.14 -20.50 14.38
N LEU A 248 -14.60 -20.03 15.51
CA LEU A 248 -15.99 -20.17 15.93
C LEU A 248 -16.85 -19.17 15.17
N TRP A 249 -17.68 -19.66 14.26
CA TRP A 249 -18.64 -18.88 13.49
C TRP A 249 -20.04 -19.12 14.05
N LEU A 250 -20.38 -18.35 15.09
CA LEU A 250 -21.56 -18.57 15.94
C LEU A 250 -22.82 -17.87 15.43
N VAL A 251 -22.86 -17.54 14.13
CA VAL A 251 -24.06 -16.93 13.51
C VAL A 251 -25.23 -17.89 13.64
N GLY A 252 -26.31 -17.43 14.27
CA GLY A 252 -27.54 -18.21 14.46
C GLY A 252 -27.50 -19.21 15.63
N ILE A 253 -26.43 -19.24 16.43
CA ILE A 253 -26.40 -20.08 17.64
C ILE A 253 -27.51 -19.64 18.61
N THR A 254 -28.28 -20.61 19.10
CA THR A 254 -29.32 -20.34 20.12
C THR A 254 -28.73 -20.34 21.53
N PRO A 255 -29.37 -19.67 22.49
CA PRO A 255 -28.91 -19.73 23.89
C PRO A 255 -28.86 -21.14 24.48
N SER A 256 -29.74 -22.04 24.04
CA SER A 256 -29.75 -23.44 24.46
C SER A 256 -28.52 -24.18 23.92
N GLU A 257 -28.21 -24.03 22.64
CA GLU A 257 -27.03 -24.64 22.02
C GLU A 257 -25.72 -24.11 22.63
N LEU A 258 -25.66 -22.80 22.91
CA LEU A 258 -24.49 -22.22 23.55
C LEU A 258 -24.30 -22.78 24.97
N LYS A 259 -25.37 -22.96 25.75
CA LYS A 259 -25.31 -23.58 27.08
C LYS A 259 -24.91 -25.05 27.03
N SER A 260 -25.30 -25.78 25.99
CA SER A 260 -24.92 -27.17 25.79
C SER A 260 -23.49 -27.38 25.28
N SER A 261 -22.75 -26.29 25.03
CA SER A 261 -21.37 -26.28 24.56
C SER A 261 -20.46 -25.47 25.50
N PRO A 262 -20.10 -26.04 26.70
CA PRO A 262 -19.34 -25.33 27.72
C PRO A 262 -18.02 -24.73 27.24
N MET A 263 -17.28 -25.43 26.37
CA MET A 263 -16.01 -24.92 25.83
C MET A 263 -16.20 -23.67 24.96
N ILE A 264 -17.24 -23.67 24.13
CA ILE A 264 -17.59 -22.47 23.33
C ILE A 264 -18.10 -21.37 24.26
N TYR A 265 -18.95 -21.71 25.23
CA TYR A 265 -19.51 -20.75 26.20
C TYR A 265 -18.42 -19.97 26.94
N GLU A 266 -17.38 -20.66 27.45
CA GLU A 266 -16.26 -20.02 28.13
C GLU A 266 -15.47 -19.08 27.19
N ARG A 267 -15.28 -19.44 25.93
CA ARG A 267 -14.66 -18.54 24.94
C ARG A 267 -15.50 -17.30 24.67
N VAL A 268 -16.80 -17.45 24.51
CA VAL A 268 -17.75 -16.34 24.34
C VAL A 268 -17.75 -15.40 25.55
N LYS A 269 -17.66 -15.94 26.76
CA LYS A 269 -17.52 -15.15 27.99
C LYS A 269 -16.24 -14.28 27.97
N LYS A 270 -15.12 -14.88 27.59
CA LYS A 270 -13.83 -14.15 27.43
C LYS A 270 -13.90 -13.08 26.34
N VAL A 271 -14.59 -13.31 25.22
CA VAL A 271 -14.85 -12.30 24.20
C VAL A 271 -15.62 -11.10 24.79
N ARG A 272 -16.65 -11.36 25.59
CA ARG A 272 -17.42 -10.29 26.26
C ARG A 272 -16.54 -9.48 27.21
N GLU A 273 -15.75 -10.15 28.03
CA GLU A 273 -14.81 -9.52 28.98
C GLU A 273 -13.78 -8.64 28.23
N PHE A 274 -13.18 -9.16 27.19
CA PHE A 274 -12.24 -8.43 26.32
C PHE A 274 -12.86 -7.15 25.75
N ARG A 275 -14.11 -7.24 25.25
CA ARG A 275 -14.81 -6.09 24.68
C ARG A 275 -15.17 -5.05 25.72
N LEU A 276 -15.59 -5.46 26.92
CA LEU A 276 -15.88 -4.55 28.03
C LEU A 276 -14.64 -3.77 28.48
N ALA A 277 -13.46 -4.39 28.46
CA ALA A 277 -12.19 -3.76 28.83
C ALA A 277 -11.63 -2.80 27.77
N SER A 278 -12.25 -2.70 26.60
CA SER A 278 -11.76 -1.88 25.49
C SER A 278 -11.82 -0.37 25.79
N LYS A 279 -10.80 0.38 25.38
CA LYS A 279 -10.81 1.86 25.40
C LYS A 279 -11.85 2.45 24.43
N ALA A 280 -12.17 1.74 23.34
CA ALA A 280 -13.11 2.20 22.32
C ALA A 280 -14.57 1.94 22.75
N GLU A 281 -15.36 3.00 22.89
CA GLU A 281 -16.77 2.93 23.29
C GLU A 281 -17.59 2.03 22.36
N SER A 282 -17.38 2.11 21.04
CA SER A 282 -18.05 1.25 20.05
C SER A 282 -17.76 -0.24 20.25
N THR A 283 -16.61 -0.60 20.81
CA THR A 283 -16.30 -1.99 21.15
C THR A 283 -16.95 -2.40 22.46
N ARG A 284 -16.97 -1.53 23.48
CA ARG A 284 -17.69 -1.82 24.73
C ARG A 284 -19.18 -2.03 24.51
N LYS A 285 -19.84 -1.19 23.71
CA LYS A 285 -21.26 -1.36 23.31
C LYS A 285 -21.52 -2.69 22.59
N PHE A 286 -20.53 -3.21 21.87
CA PHE A 286 -20.65 -4.49 21.15
C PHE A 286 -20.43 -5.72 22.06
N ALA A 287 -20.08 -5.54 23.33
CA ALA A 287 -19.98 -6.62 24.31
C ALA A 287 -21.31 -7.33 24.61
N ASP A 288 -22.45 -6.72 24.28
CA ASP A 288 -23.78 -7.31 24.40
C ASP A 288 -24.11 -8.34 23.31
N ARG A 289 -23.26 -8.44 22.28
CA ARG A 289 -23.31 -9.41 21.18
C ARG A 289 -22.06 -10.29 21.14
N PRO A 290 -21.75 -11.05 22.20
CA PRO A 290 -20.46 -11.71 22.35
C PRO A 290 -20.25 -12.93 21.46
N THR A 291 -21.31 -13.42 20.78
CA THR A 291 -21.27 -14.53 19.83
C THR A 291 -20.97 -14.08 18.39
N GLU A 292 -20.94 -12.77 18.13
CA GLU A 292 -20.82 -12.26 16.76
C GLU A 292 -19.44 -11.63 16.50
N PHE A 293 -18.97 -11.72 15.27
CA PHE A 293 -17.89 -10.90 14.79
C PHE A 293 -18.35 -9.43 14.75
N LYS A 294 -17.51 -8.50 15.22
CA LYS A 294 -17.87 -7.07 15.26
C LYS A 294 -18.19 -6.52 13.86
N GLN A 295 -17.51 -7.04 12.85
CA GLN A 295 -17.83 -6.78 11.45
C GLN A 295 -17.95 -8.14 10.75
N ASN A 296 -19.12 -8.41 10.21
CA ASN A 296 -19.39 -9.58 9.38
C ASN A 296 -19.46 -9.12 7.93
N ALA A 297 -18.49 -9.52 7.13
CA ALA A 297 -18.38 -9.21 5.71
C ALA A 297 -18.45 -10.48 4.84
N GLN A 298 -18.86 -11.63 5.42
CA GLN A 298 -18.83 -12.92 4.76
C GLN A 298 -19.86 -13.01 3.63
N PRO A 299 -19.42 -13.23 2.36
CA PRO A 299 -20.32 -13.47 1.24
C PRO A 299 -21.02 -14.84 1.34
N ASN A 300 -22.14 -14.97 0.66
CA ASN A 300 -22.90 -16.22 0.54
C ASN A 300 -22.64 -17.00 -0.78
N LYS A 301 -21.70 -16.51 -1.60
CA LYS A 301 -21.24 -17.11 -2.85
C LYS A 301 -19.72 -17.07 -2.89
N PRO A 302 -19.05 -17.85 -3.76
CA PRO A 302 -17.61 -17.76 -3.96
C PRO A 302 -17.17 -16.33 -4.23
N TYR A 303 -16.04 -15.95 -3.65
CA TYR A 303 -15.53 -14.58 -3.69
C TYR A 303 -14.01 -14.58 -3.87
N LEU A 304 -13.47 -13.48 -4.39
CA LEU A 304 -12.02 -13.31 -4.44
C LEU A 304 -11.48 -12.85 -3.09
N ILE A 305 -10.36 -13.46 -2.69
CA ILE A 305 -9.54 -13.02 -1.56
C ILE A 305 -8.28 -12.33 -2.07
N VAL A 306 -7.96 -11.17 -1.49
CA VAL A 306 -6.78 -10.37 -1.82
C VAL A 306 -5.99 -10.13 -0.54
N PRO A 307 -4.78 -10.68 -0.41
CA PRO A 307 -3.90 -10.40 0.73
C PRO A 307 -3.58 -8.92 0.84
N ARG A 308 -3.71 -8.36 2.04
CA ARG A 308 -3.38 -6.93 2.29
C ARG A 308 -1.90 -6.65 2.28
N VAL A 309 -1.08 -7.65 2.53
CA VAL A 309 0.39 -7.55 2.50
C VAL A 309 0.93 -8.65 1.61
N SER A 310 1.79 -8.28 0.68
CA SER A 310 2.51 -9.22 -0.19
C SER A 310 3.97 -8.81 -0.31
N SER A 311 4.86 -9.80 -0.31
CA SER A 311 6.31 -9.57 -0.42
C SER A 311 6.66 -8.77 -1.67
N GLU A 312 7.62 -7.85 -1.52
CA GLU A 312 8.17 -7.07 -2.65
C GLU A 312 8.83 -7.95 -3.71
N ASN A 313 9.27 -9.15 -3.32
CA ASN A 313 9.92 -10.11 -4.21
C ASN A 313 8.92 -10.91 -5.06
N ARG A 314 7.61 -10.76 -4.85
CA ARG A 314 6.59 -11.41 -5.68
C ARG A 314 6.23 -10.54 -6.86
N ARG A 315 6.36 -11.10 -8.06
CA ARG A 315 5.94 -10.44 -9.29
C ARG A 315 4.43 -10.17 -9.32
N TYR A 316 3.64 -11.12 -8.77
CA TYR A 316 2.19 -11.04 -8.68
C TYR A 316 1.73 -11.25 -7.24
N VAL A 317 0.75 -10.49 -6.80
CA VAL A 317 0.05 -10.76 -5.54
C VAL A 317 -0.79 -12.01 -5.72
N PRO A 318 -0.66 -13.03 -4.85
CA PRO A 318 -1.52 -14.21 -4.90
C PRO A 318 -2.97 -13.83 -4.59
N ILE A 319 -3.81 -13.76 -5.60
CA ILE A 319 -5.26 -13.50 -5.49
C ILE A 319 -5.96 -14.77 -5.95
N GLY A 320 -7.11 -15.13 -5.38
CA GLY A 320 -7.83 -16.32 -5.80
C GLY A 320 -9.25 -16.39 -5.28
N TYR A 321 -9.99 -17.41 -5.75
CA TYR A 321 -11.35 -17.67 -5.30
C TYR A 321 -11.35 -18.50 -4.02
N ILE A 322 -12.30 -18.19 -3.17
CA ILE A 322 -12.54 -18.86 -1.89
C ILE A 322 -14.02 -19.24 -1.79
N ASP A 323 -14.27 -20.43 -1.26
CA ASP A 323 -15.62 -20.93 -0.96
C ASP A 323 -16.28 -20.08 0.15
N PRO A 324 -17.59 -19.82 0.10
CA PRO A 324 -18.31 -19.05 1.13
C PRO A 324 -18.30 -19.72 2.52
N GLU A 325 -18.02 -20.99 2.63
CA GLU A 325 -17.88 -21.68 3.93
C GLU A 325 -16.56 -21.32 4.66
N VAL A 326 -15.60 -20.76 3.97
CA VAL A 326 -14.34 -20.29 4.53
C VAL A 326 -14.42 -18.81 4.88
N ILE A 327 -14.04 -18.46 6.10
CA ILE A 327 -14.16 -17.08 6.59
C ILE A 327 -12.89 -16.30 6.27
N ALA A 328 -13.00 -15.20 5.53
CA ALA A 328 -11.89 -14.27 5.32
C ALA A 328 -11.84 -13.22 6.46
N THR A 329 -10.65 -13.01 7.04
CA THR A 329 -10.45 -12.01 8.09
C THR A 329 -10.08 -10.63 7.52
N ASP A 330 -10.11 -9.59 8.35
CA ASP A 330 -9.68 -8.22 8.00
C ASP A 330 -8.18 -8.06 7.72
N ALA A 331 -7.40 -9.16 7.82
CA ALA A 331 -6.04 -9.24 7.28
C ALA A 331 -6.01 -9.43 5.75
N THR A 332 -7.17 -9.66 5.14
CA THR A 332 -7.38 -9.74 3.70
C THR A 332 -8.46 -8.76 3.26
N GLN A 333 -8.54 -8.55 1.96
CA GLN A 333 -9.68 -7.89 1.32
C GLN A 333 -10.43 -8.90 0.48
N ILE A 334 -11.71 -8.66 0.24
CA ILE A 334 -12.59 -9.56 -0.51
C ILE A 334 -13.34 -8.80 -1.59
N ILE A 335 -13.60 -9.48 -2.71
CA ILE A 335 -14.45 -8.97 -3.81
C ILE A 335 -15.54 -10.00 -4.03
N PRO A 336 -16.77 -9.75 -3.51
CA PRO A 336 -17.90 -10.62 -3.78
C PRO A 336 -18.34 -10.54 -5.23
N ASN A 337 -18.87 -11.64 -5.76
CA ASN A 337 -19.40 -11.74 -7.11
C ASN A 337 -18.40 -11.38 -8.23
N ALA A 338 -17.11 -11.38 -7.94
CA ALA A 338 -16.09 -11.12 -8.96
C ALA A 338 -16.08 -12.23 -10.02
N THR A 339 -15.99 -11.81 -11.27
CA THR A 339 -15.91 -12.69 -12.43
C THR A 339 -14.45 -13.07 -12.75
N LEU A 340 -14.24 -14.06 -13.62
CA LEU A 340 -12.92 -14.40 -14.14
C LEU A 340 -12.25 -13.22 -14.87
N TYR A 341 -13.04 -12.33 -15.48
CA TYR A 341 -12.53 -11.10 -16.08
C TYR A 341 -11.89 -10.19 -15.03
N GLU A 342 -12.61 -9.91 -13.93
CA GLU A 342 -12.07 -9.07 -12.86
C GLU A 342 -10.83 -9.71 -12.23
N PHE A 343 -10.87 -11.02 -11.99
CA PHE A 343 -9.69 -11.78 -11.52
C PHE A 343 -8.53 -11.65 -12.50
N GLY A 344 -8.74 -11.84 -13.82
CA GLY A 344 -7.71 -11.72 -14.84
C GLY A 344 -7.07 -10.33 -14.87
N VAL A 345 -7.87 -9.27 -14.76
CA VAL A 345 -7.37 -7.90 -14.76
C VAL A 345 -6.53 -7.62 -13.51
N ILE A 346 -7.03 -7.92 -12.30
CA ILE A 346 -6.32 -7.58 -11.06
C ILE A 346 -5.11 -8.49 -10.77
N THR A 347 -4.98 -9.63 -11.45
CA THR A 347 -3.77 -10.48 -11.37
C THR A 347 -2.77 -10.21 -12.49
N SER A 348 -3.06 -9.29 -13.42
CA SER A 348 -2.18 -8.94 -14.53
C SER A 348 -1.02 -8.04 -14.12
N ASN A 349 0.04 -8.02 -14.93
CA ASN A 349 1.16 -7.10 -14.75
C ASN A 349 0.75 -5.62 -14.85
N VAL A 350 -0.34 -5.30 -15.57
CA VAL A 350 -0.88 -3.94 -15.66
C VAL A 350 -1.36 -3.46 -14.30
N HIS A 351 -2.16 -4.27 -13.61
CA HIS A 351 -2.62 -3.94 -12.26
C HIS A 351 -1.48 -4.02 -11.24
N MET A 352 -0.56 -4.96 -11.40
CA MET A 352 0.62 -5.05 -10.51
C MET A 352 1.52 -3.82 -10.65
N ALA A 353 1.71 -3.28 -11.84
CA ALA A 353 2.45 -2.04 -12.05
C ALA A 353 1.78 -0.85 -11.33
N TRP A 354 0.45 -0.72 -11.47
CA TRP A 354 -0.32 0.28 -10.71
C TRP A 354 -0.16 0.11 -9.20
N MET A 355 -0.37 -1.10 -8.71
CA MET A 355 -0.24 -1.43 -7.28
C MET A 355 1.16 -1.10 -6.76
N ARG A 356 2.22 -1.51 -7.46
CA ARG A 356 3.61 -1.19 -7.07
C ARG A 356 3.88 0.30 -6.98
N THR A 357 3.23 1.09 -7.83
CA THR A 357 3.42 2.54 -7.89
C THR A 357 2.64 3.27 -6.80
N VAL A 358 1.34 2.97 -6.64
CA VAL A 358 0.46 3.78 -5.78
C VAL A 358 0.28 3.20 -4.37
N ALA A 359 0.62 1.94 -4.14
CA ALA A 359 0.47 1.32 -2.82
C ALA A 359 1.46 1.91 -1.81
N GLY A 360 1.02 2.00 -0.55
CA GLY A 360 1.95 2.15 0.56
C GLY A 360 2.73 0.86 0.83
N ARG A 361 3.71 0.94 1.71
CA ARG A 361 4.51 -0.22 2.13
C ARG A 361 4.37 -0.49 3.62
N LEU A 362 4.57 -1.75 3.99
CA LEU A 362 4.82 -2.17 5.37
C LEU A 362 6.24 -2.74 5.42
N LYS A 363 7.19 -1.96 5.93
CA LYS A 363 8.63 -2.17 5.71
C LYS A 363 8.91 -2.15 4.19
N SER A 364 9.36 -3.26 3.59
CA SER A 364 9.55 -3.39 2.15
C SER A 364 8.32 -3.91 1.40
N ASP A 365 7.45 -4.65 2.07
CA ASP A 365 6.32 -5.36 1.48
C ASP A 365 5.19 -4.43 1.01
N TYR A 366 4.56 -4.74 -0.11
CA TYR A 366 3.42 -3.99 -0.63
C TYR A 366 2.22 -4.10 0.30
N ARG A 367 1.64 -2.94 0.65
CA ARG A 367 0.39 -2.87 1.39
C ARG A 367 -0.76 -2.59 0.42
N TYR A 368 -1.40 -3.63 -0.05
CA TYR A 368 -2.57 -3.50 -0.92
C TYR A 368 -3.74 -2.89 -0.16
N SER A 369 -4.26 -1.77 -0.66
CA SER A 369 -5.41 -1.07 -0.07
C SER A 369 -6.52 -0.91 -1.11
N SER A 370 -7.77 -1.20 -0.74
CA SER A 370 -8.91 -0.96 -1.62
C SER A 370 -9.01 0.51 -2.02
N THR A 371 -8.79 1.43 -1.09
CA THR A 371 -9.02 2.87 -1.29
C THR A 371 -8.04 3.54 -2.25
N ILE A 372 -6.78 3.08 -2.31
CA ILE A 372 -5.75 3.71 -3.14
C ILE A 372 -5.25 2.82 -4.27
N VAL A 373 -5.45 1.49 -4.20
CA VAL A 373 -5.01 0.58 -5.26
C VAL A 373 -6.18 0.18 -6.15
N TYR A 374 -7.20 -0.45 -5.57
CA TYR A 374 -8.31 -1.01 -6.33
C TYR A 374 -9.30 0.06 -6.81
N ASN A 375 -9.74 0.92 -5.91
CA ASN A 375 -10.78 1.92 -6.21
C ASN A 375 -10.30 3.02 -7.16
N THR A 376 -8.98 3.26 -7.22
CA THR A 376 -8.38 4.27 -8.09
C THR A 376 -7.87 3.71 -9.41
N PHE A 377 -7.91 2.38 -9.57
CA PHE A 377 -7.40 1.73 -10.76
C PHE A 377 -8.28 2.06 -11.99
N PRO A 378 -7.69 2.57 -13.08
CA PRO A 378 -8.43 2.86 -14.30
C PRO A 378 -8.61 1.59 -15.12
N TRP A 379 -9.80 0.98 -15.04
CA TRP A 379 -10.14 -0.23 -15.79
C TRP A 379 -10.28 0.03 -17.28
N PRO A 380 -9.98 -0.95 -18.15
CA PRO A 380 -10.06 -0.76 -19.59
C PRO A 380 -11.52 -0.71 -20.05
N LYS A 381 -11.78 0.05 -21.12
CA LYS A 381 -13.01 -0.07 -21.88
C LYS A 381 -12.83 -1.20 -22.89
N ILE A 382 -13.60 -2.27 -22.77
CA ILE A 382 -13.40 -3.51 -23.54
C ILE A 382 -14.69 -3.95 -24.24
N THR A 383 -14.50 -4.77 -25.29
CA THR A 383 -15.57 -5.53 -25.94
C THR A 383 -15.87 -6.82 -25.17
N GLU A 384 -17.04 -7.43 -25.40
CA GLU A 384 -17.35 -8.74 -24.81
C GLU A 384 -16.35 -9.81 -25.22
N GLU A 385 -15.88 -9.80 -26.48
CA GLU A 385 -14.85 -10.72 -26.97
C GLU A 385 -13.54 -10.59 -26.16
N GLN A 386 -13.08 -9.36 -25.89
CA GLN A 386 -11.91 -9.12 -25.05
C GLN A 386 -12.11 -9.61 -23.62
N LYS A 387 -13.32 -9.42 -23.09
CA LYS A 387 -13.67 -9.88 -21.74
C LYS A 387 -13.67 -11.40 -21.65
N GLU A 388 -14.23 -12.10 -22.63
CA GLU A 388 -14.19 -13.55 -22.71
C GLU A 388 -12.77 -14.08 -22.85
N TYR A 389 -11.95 -13.43 -23.69
CA TYR A 389 -10.55 -13.82 -23.86
C TYR A 389 -9.73 -13.65 -22.58
N ILE A 390 -9.88 -12.54 -21.86
CA ILE A 390 -9.25 -12.34 -20.54
C ILE A 390 -9.76 -13.39 -19.55
N SER A 391 -11.07 -13.67 -19.52
CA SER A 391 -11.63 -14.69 -18.64
C SER A 391 -11.03 -16.08 -18.91
N LYS A 392 -10.82 -16.43 -20.17
CA LYS A 392 -10.18 -17.69 -20.57
C LYS A 392 -8.72 -17.76 -20.12
N THR A 393 -7.93 -16.71 -20.30
CA THR A 393 -6.52 -16.68 -19.84
C THR A 393 -6.43 -16.67 -18.31
N ALA A 394 -7.37 -16.02 -17.64
CA ALA A 394 -7.50 -16.01 -16.19
C ALA A 394 -7.81 -17.42 -15.63
N GLN A 395 -8.71 -18.18 -16.30
CA GLN A 395 -8.94 -19.58 -15.94
C GLN A 395 -7.67 -20.40 -16.04
N GLY A 396 -6.85 -20.18 -17.09
CA GLY A 396 -5.57 -20.86 -17.25
C GLY A 396 -4.60 -20.65 -16.07
N ILE A 397 -4.66 -19.51 -15.36
CA ILE A 397 -3.88 -19.30 -14.13
C ILE A 397 -4.38 -20.23 -13.01
N LEU A 398 -5.70 -20.36 -12.86
CA LEU A 398 -6.29 -21.24 -11.83
C LEU A 398 -5.99 -22.70 -12.14
N ASP A 399 -6.08 -23.10 -13.40
CA ASP A 399 -5.78 -24.46 -13.84
C ASP A 399 -4.30 -24.80 -13.61
N ALA A 400 -3.38 -23.88 -13.93
CA ALA A 400 -1.95 -24.05 -13.67
C ALA A 400 -1.62 -24.16 -12.18
N ARG A 401 -2.33 -23.43 -11.30
CA ARG A 401 -2.19 -23.60 -9.84
C ARG A 401 -2.68 -24.97 -9.37
N ALA A 402 -3.74 -25.46 -9.96
CA ALA A 402 -4.32 -26.75 -9.58
C ALA A 402 -3.40 -27.95 -9.89
N LEU A 403 -2.45 -27.81 -10.82
CA LEU A 403 -1.43 -28.83 -11.09
C LEU A 403 -0.48 -29.05 -9.90
N GLU A 404 -0.33 -28.04 -9.04
CA GLU A 404 0.58 -28.03 -7.89
C GLU A 404 -0.20 -27.84 -6.59
N SER A 405 -1.27 -28.61 -6.40
CA SER A 405 -2.24 -28.44 -5.29
C SER A 405 -1.63 -28.58 -3.90
N GLU A 406 -0.54 -29.30 -3.75
CA GLU A 406 0.19 -29.48 -2.49
C GLU A 406 1.11 -28.31 -2.13
N SER A 407 1.44 -27.47 -3.11
CA SER A 407 2.35 -26.34 -2.92
C SER A 407 1.63 -25.14 -2.32
N SER A 408 2.30 -24.42 -1.43
CA SER A 408 1.77 -23.14 -0.93
C SER A 408 1.80 -22.06 -2.01
N LEU A 409 0.92 -21.05 -1.90
CA LEU A 409 1.01 -19.88 -2.78
C LEU A 409 2.31 -19.09 -2.57
N ALA A 410 2.93 -19.21 -1.37
CA ALA A 410 4.24 -18.64 -1.12
C ALA A 410 5.30 -19.23 -2.05
N ASP A 411 5.28 -20.54 -2.26
CA ASP A 411 6.21 -21.26 -3.13
C ASP A 411 5.86 -21.03 -4.61
N LEU A 412 4.59 -21.18 -4.98
CA LEU A 412 4.11 -20.99 -6.35
C LEU A 412 4.42 -19.57 -6.89
N TYR A 413 4.42 -18.57 -6.02
CA TYR A 413 4.70 -17.17 -6.38
C TYR A 413 6.08 -16.66 -5.96
N ASN A 414 6.99 -17.57 -5.63
CA ASN A 414 8.40 -17.24 -5.51
C ASN A 414 9.00 -17.14 -6.93
N ASP A 415 9.59 -15.99 -7.26
CA ASP A 415 10.04 -15.73 -8.64
C ASP A 415 11.13 -16.70 -9.13
N VAL A 416 11.90 -17.30 -8.21
CA VAL A 416 12.97 -18.27 -8.54
C VAL A 416 12.41 -19.64 -8.88
N ILE A 417 11.40 -20.11 -8.13
CA ILE A 417 10.89 -21.49 -8.23
C ILE A 417 9.48 -21.60 -8.83
N MET A 418 8.90 -20.48 -9.28
CA MET A 418 7.57 -20.46 -9.90
C MET A 418 7.48 -21.48 -11.05
N PRO A 419 6.49 -22.42 -11.04
CA PRO A 419 6.31 -23.41 -12.08
C PRO A 419 6.20 -22.79 -13.47
N VAL A 420 6.76 -23.46 -14.46
CA VAL A 420 6.79 -22.96 -15.85
C VAL A 420 5.38 -22.77 -16.42
N GLU A 421 4.47 -23.67 -16.12
CA GLU A 421 3.06 -23.65 -16.54
C GLU A 421 2.35 -22.43 -15.95
N LEU A 422 2.54 -22.16 -14.67
CA LEU A 422 1.97 -21.00 -13.99
C LEU A 422 2.55 -19.68 -14.55
N ARG A 423 3.86 -19.65 -14.82
CA ARG A 423 4.51 -18.49 -15.44
C ARG A 423 3.97 -18.23 -16.84
N LYS A 424 3.79 -19.26 -17.67
CA LYS A 424 3.18 -19.14 -19.01
C LYS A 424 1.73 -18.67 -18.94
N ALA A 425 0.94 -19.20 -18.01
CA ALA A 425 -0.45 -18.79 -17.83
C ALA A 425 -0.55 -17.29 -17.45
N HIS A 426 0.28 -16.80 -16.52
CA HIS A 426 0.35 -15.39 -16.21
C HIS A 426 0.79 -14.53 -17.41
N GLN A 427 1.79 -14.97 -18.17
CA GLN A 427 2.22 -14.25 -19.38
C GLN A 427 1.12 -14.15 -20.43
N ALA A 428 0.35 -15.22 -20.63
CA ALA A 428 -0.79 -15.21 -21.53
C ALA A 428 -1.87 -14.22 -21.09
N ASN A 429 -2.18 -14.19 -19.80
CA ASN A 429 -3.13 -13.24 -19.20
C ASN A 429 -2.60 -11.79 -19.28
N ASP A 430 -1.32 -11.57 -19.02
CA ASP A 430 -0.68 -10.25 -19.16
C ASP A 430 -0.83 -9.69 -20.58
N ILE A 431 -0.56 -10.54 -21.58
CA ILE A 431 -0.71 -10.16 -23.00
C ILE A 431 -2.17 -9.84 -23.32
N ALA A 432 -3.13 -10.64 -22.84
CA ALA A 432 -4.55 -10.42 -23.06
C ALA A 432 -5.00 -9.07 -22.47
N VAL A 433 -4.62 -8.79 -21.24
CA VAL A 433 -4.97 -7.54 -20.56
C VAL A 433 -4.26 -6.35 -21.23
N MET A 434 -2.97 -6.42 -21.50
CA MET A 434 -2.24 -5.34 -22.19
C MET A 434 -2.82 -5.03 -23.58
N LYS A 435 -3.28 -6.05 -24.31
CA LYS A 435 -4.02 -5.86 -25.58
C LYS A 435 -5.31 -5.08 -25.36
N ALA A 436 -6.07 -5.43 -24.35
CA ALA A 436 -7.32 -4.76 -24.02
C ALA A 436 -7.13 -3.26 -23.66
N TYR A 437 -6.00 -2.92 -23.04
CA TYR A 437 -5.60 -1.53 -22.79
C TYR A 437 -4.99 -0.82 -24.01
N GLY A 438 -4.75 -1.51 -25.13
CA GLY A 438 -3.99 -0.97 -26.26
C GLY A 438 -2.54 -0.64 -25.88
N MET A 439 -1.95 -1.41 -24.94
CA MET A 439 -0.56 -1.24 -24.46
C MET A 439 0.43 -2.03 -25.30
N ILE A 440 0.28 -1.95 -26.63
CA ILE A 440 1.14 -2.57 -27.62
C ILE A 440 1.61 -1.48 -28.57
N LYS A 441 2.88 -1.50 -28.89
CA LYS A 441 3.49 -0.62 -29.88
C LYS A 441 4.14 -1.41 -30.99
N LYS A 442 4.17 -0.85 -32.19
CA LYS A 442 4.91 -1.40 -33.31
C LYS A 442 6.38 -0.97 -33.26
N VAL A 443 7.29 -1.92 -33.17
CA VAL A 443 8.73 -1.68 -33.22
C VAL A 443 9.29 -2.55 -34.35
N ASN A 444 9.84 -1.92 -35.37
CA ASN A 444 10.34 -2.62 -36.58
C ASN A 444 9.31 -3.59 -37.19
N GLY A 445 8.04 -3.17 -37.24
CA GLY A 445 6.93 -3.97 -37.78
C GLY A 445 6.40 -5.09 -36.86
N LYS A 446 7.03 -5.34 -35.72
CA LYS A 446 6.61 -6.35 -34.74
C LYS A 446 5.89 -5.73 -33.56
N ASP A 447 4.90 -6.44 -33.03
CA ASP A 447 4.21 -6.05 -31.82
C ASP A 447 5.14 -6.21 -30.61
N LYS A 448 5.29 -5.14 -29.84
CA LYS A 448 6.04 -5.11 -28.59
C LYS A 448 5.16 -4.57 -27.48
N LEU A 449 5.10 -5.27 -26.35
CA LEU A 449 4.40 -4.79 -25.16
C LEU A 449 5.11 -3.56 -24.58
N MET A 450 4.34 -2.62 -24.05
CA MET A 450 4.87 -1.47 -23.33
C MET A 450 5.65 -1.93 -22.09
N SER A 451 6.70 -1.21 -21.75
CA SER A 451 7.42 -1.39 -20.50
C SER A 451 6.54 -1.01 -19.29
N GLU A 452 6.97 -1.37 -18.09
CA GLU A 452 6.24 -0.99 -16.87
C GLU A 452 6.10 0.53 -16.73
N THR A 453 7.14 1.30 -17.01
CA THR A 453 7.12 2.76 -17.00
C THR A 453 6.11 3.34 -17.99
N GLU A 454 6.08 2.84 -19.22
CA GLU A 454 5.11 3.25 -20.25
C GLU A 454 3.67 2.87 -19.86
N THR A 455 3.50 1.69 -19.24
CA THR A 455 2.21 1.22 -18.72
C THR A 455 1.69 2.17 -17.65
N ILE A 456 2.54 2.56 -16.70
CA ILE A 456 2.16 3.49 -15.62
C ILE A 456 1.84 4.87 -16.18
N SER A 457 2.61 5.40 -17.12
CA SER A 457 2.31 6.68 -17.76
C SER A 457 0.90 6.67 -18.37
N LYS A 458 0.56 5.61 -19.10
CA LYS A 458 -0.77 5.46 -19.70
C LYS A 458 -1.88 5.30 -18.64
N LEU A 459 -1.64 4.56 -17.58
CA LEU A 459 -2.61 4.43 -16.48
C LEU A 459 -2.83 5.76 -15.76
N PHE A 460 -1.80 6.58 -15.58
CA PHE A 460 -1.94 7.92 -15.01
C PHE A 460 -2.77 8.85 -15.91
N GLU A 461 -2.57 8.82 -17.23
CA GLU A 461 -3.41 9.55 -18.19
C GLU A 461 -4.88 9.13 -18.07
N MET A 462 -5.16 7.83 -18.06
CA MET A 462 -6.51 7.29 -17.91
C MET A 462 -7.14 7.67 -16.55
N TYR A 463 -6.35 7.64 -15.47
CA TYR A 463 -6.80 8.06 -14.14
C TYR A 463 -7.21 9.53 -14.13
N GLU A 464 -6.39 10.40 -14.71
CA GLU A 464 -6.69 11.83 -14.83
C GLU A 464 -7.96 12.09 -15.66
N GLU A 465 -8.11 11.42 -16.81
CA GLU A 465 -9.32 11.53 -17.64
C GLU A 465 -10.60 11.12 -16.89
N LEU A 466 -10.52 10.07 -16.05
CA LEU A 466 -11.66 9.57 -15.28
C LEU A 466 -12.00 10.45 -14.08
N THR A 467 -11.02 11.17 -13.53
CA THR A 467 -11.19 11.98 -12.31
C THR A 467 -11.39 13.46 -12.60
N SER A 468 -10.91 13.99 -13.73
CA SER A 468 -11.09 15.40 -14.13
C SER A 468 -12.53 15.73 -14.57
N LYS A 469 -13.36 14.74 -14.85
CA LYS A 469 -14.77 14.90 -15.28
C LYS A 469 -15.76 14.92 -14.14
N LYS A 470 -15.31 14.83 -12.90
CA LYS A 470 -16.10 14.96 -11.67
C LYS A 470 -15.84 16.30 -11.00
#